data_c342b9ee2ae2dfc3db4267ef465219e9
#
_entry.id   c342b9ee2ae2dfc3db4267ef465219e9
#
_cell.length_a   1.000
_cell.length_b   1.000
_cell.length_c   1.000
_cell.angle_alpha   90.00
_cell.angle_beta   90.00
_cell.angle_gamma   90.00
#
_symmetry.space_group_name_H-M   'P 1'
#
loop_
_entity.id
_entity.type
_entity.pdbx_description
1 polymer ?
#
loop_
_entity_poly.entity_id
_entity_poly.type
_entity_poly.pdbx_seq_one_letter_code
_entity_poly.pdbx_strand_id
1 'polypeptide(L)'
;MDSAKLKGYQEWIRAELDRCVDFWLKNGLDKVNGGVYTCLDRTGQVFSTDKSVWMQGRCAWTFAYLCHVYGARTEWLAASKSCLDFLEEHCINREAGNRLYFTVTADGKPLRQRRYCFSEGFYCIGNAEYYGVTGQREHLERARRAYDLYWDLNHGMADPTGLGPKTIPQTRTGRSFGVPMIILNVTGVLLR
;
A
#
# COMPACT_ATOMS: atom_id res chain seq x y z
N MET A 1 17.73 -22.79 22.48
CA MET A 1 17.20 -23.36 21.21
C MET A 1 18.41 -23.82 20.41
N ASP A 2 18.35 -25.03 19.83
CA ASP A 2 19.47 -25.61 19.09
C ASP A 2 19.79 -24.76 17.84
N SER A 3 21.07 -24.41 17.66
CA SER A 3 21.58 -23.57 16.56
C SER A 3 21.28 -24.20 15.20
N ALA A 4 21.37 -25.52 15.06
CA ALA A 4 21.07 -26.24 13.83
C ALA A 4 19.58 -26.12 13.47
N LYS A 5 18.69 -26.18 14.47
CA LYS A 5 17.25 -26.02 14.27
C LYS A 5 16.88 -24.59 13.87
N LEU A 6 17.55 -23.59 14.45
CA LEU A 6 17.36 -22.19 14.04
C LEU A 6 17.78 -21.96 12.57
N LYS A 7 18.91 -22.51 12.17
CA LYS A 7 19.39 -22.42 10.79
C LYS A 7 18.39 -23.07 9.82
N GLY A 8 17.86 -24.24 10.16
CA GLY A 8 16.83 -24.92 9.34
C GLY A 8 15.57 -24.07 9.17
N TYR A 9 15.11 -23.39 10.24
CA TYR A 9 13.96 -22.46 10.12
C TYR A 9 14.28 -21.23 9.25
N GLN A 10 15.47 -20.68 9.35
CA GLN A 10 15.88 -19.54 8.51
C GLN A 10 15.90 -19.93 7.02
N GLU A 11 16.45 -21.09 6.69
CA GLU A 11 16.48 -21.60 5.31
C GLU A 11 15.06 -21.83 4.77
N TRP A 12 14.20 -22.44 5.57
CA TRP A 12 12.81 -22.66 5.20
C TRP A 12 12.03 -21.35 4.98
N ILE A 13 12.13 -20.39 5.92
CA ILE A 13 11.46 -19.08 5.80
C ILE A 13 11.97 -18.36 4.55
N ARG A 14 13.26 -18.43 4.25
CA ARG A 14 13.83 -17.81 3.06
C ARG A 14 13.25 -18.42 1.78
N ALA A 15 13.19 -19.73 1.70
CA ALA A 15 12.61 -20.42 0.57
C ALA A 15 11.11 -20.09 0.36
N GLU A 16 10.35 -19.96 1.47
CA GLU A 16 8.95 -19.51 1.39
C GLU A 16 8.83 -18.06 0.89
N LEU A 17 9.69 -17.16 1.36
CA LEU A 17 9.72 -15.78 0.88
C LEU A 17 9.99 -15.74 -0.62
N ASP A 18 11.01 -16.45 -1.10
CA ASP A 18 11.37 -16.47 -2.51
C ASP A 18 10.21 -17.03 -3.37
N ARG A 19 9.55 -18.12 -2.94
CA ARG A 19 8.35 -18.64 -3.62
C ARG A 19 7.20 -17.63 -3.67
N CYS A 20 6.96 -16.90 -2.57
CA CYS A 20 5.93 -15.89 -2.50
C CYS A 20 6.22 -14.72 -3.45
N VAL A 21 7.46 -14.25 -3.47
CA VAL A 21 7.91 -13.16 -4.36
C VAL A 21 7.77 -13.57 -5.82
N ASP A 22 8.24 -14.77 -6.18
CA ASP A 22 8.13 -15.29 -7.55
C ASP A 22 6.67 -15.45 -8.00
N PHE A 23 5.78 -15.91 -7.09
CA PHE A 23 4.35 -16.00 -7.37
C PHE A 23 3.76 -14.65 -7.77
N TRP A 24 4.05 -13.60 -6.98
CA TRP A 24 3.51 -12.26 -7.24
C TRP A 24 4.13 -11.60 -8.48
N LEU A 25 5.41 -11.76 -8.72
CA LEU A 25 6.07 -11.25 -9.92
C LEU A 25 5.53 -11.90 -11.19
N LYS A 26 5.25 -13.21 -11.11
CA LYS A 26 4.76 -13.99 -12.25
C LYS A 26 3.27 -13.72 -12.54
N ASN A 27 2.44 -13.70 -11.52
CA ASN A 27 0.98 -13.78 -11.68
C ASN A 27 0.27 -12.49 -11.28
N GLY A 28 0.88 -11.66 -10.40
CA GLY A 28 0.21 -10.51 -9.82
C GLY A 28 0.31 -9.24 -10.66
N LEU A 29 1.39 -9.03 -11.40
CA LEU A 29 1.60 -7.78 -12.13
C LEU A 29 0.64 -7.64 -13.32
N ASP A 30 -0.09 -6.51 -13.38
CA ASP A 30 -0.87 -6.13 -14.56
C ASP A 30 0.05 -5.41 -15.55
N LYS A 31 0.43 -6.14 -16.61
CA LYS A 31 1.34 -5.63 -17.66
C LYS A 31 0.64 -4.72 -18.68
N VAL A 32 -0.67 -4.60 -18.60
CA VAL A 32 -1.48 -3.80 -19.53
C VAL A 32 -1.75 -2.42 -18.96
N ASN A 33 -2.29 -2.38 -17.72
CA ASN A 33 -2.72 -1.13 -17.09
C ASN A 33 -1.79 -0.68 -15.95
N GLY A 34 -0.78 -1.48 -15.60
CA GLY A 34 0.10 -1.21 -14.46
C GLY A 34 -0.49 -1.64 -13.11
N GLY A 35 0.36 -1.58 -12.08
CA GLY A 35 0.00 -2.05 -10.75
C GLY A 35 -0.11 -3.58 -10.65
N VAL A 36 -0.87 -4.05 -9.67
CA VAL A 36 -1.06 -5.48 -9.41
C VAL A 36 -2.55 -5.85 -9.39
N TYR A 37 -2.87 -7.03 -9.89
CA TYR A 37 -4.14 -7.69 -9.58
C TYR A 37 -4.17 -8.10 -8.11
N THR A 38 -5.31 -7.93 -7.45
CA THR A 38 -5.44 -8.17 -6.00
C THR A 38 -6.32 -9.38 -5.68
N CYS A 39 -6.94 -9.97 -6.69
CA CYS A 39 -7.85 -11.09 -6.58
C CYS A 39 -7.35 -12.26 -7.43
N LEU A 40 -6.41 -13.02 -6.88
CA LEU A 40 -5.86 -14.23 -7.49
C LEU A 40 -6.22 -15.45 -6.63
N ASP A 41 -6.42 -16.59 -7.28
CA ASP A 41 -6.47 -17.86 -6.58
C ASP A 41 -5.05 -18.36 -6.23
N ARG A 42 -4.98 -19.48 -5.53
CA ARG A 42 -3.70 -20.07 -5.11
C ARG A 42 -2.82 -20.59 -6.25
N THR A 43 -3.36 -20.70 -7.47
CA THR A 43 -2.62 -21.10 -8.66
C THR A 43 -2.13 -19.89 -9.46
N GLY A 44 -2.55 -18.69 -9.09
CA GLY A 44 -2.22 -17.44 -9.74
C GLY A 44 -3.23 -17.02 -10.81
N GLN A 45 -4.37 -17.68 -10.91
CA GLN A 45 -5.44 -17.27 -11.82
C GLN A 45 -6.16 -16.07 -11.26
N VAL A 46 -6.24 -14.99 -12.04
CA VAL A 46 -7.02 -13.79 -11.70
C VAL A 46 -8.51 -14.11 -11.85
N PHE A 47 -9.28 -13.97 -10.77
CA PHE A 47 -10.74 -14.17 -10.77
C PHE A 47 -11.54 -12.87 -10.68
N SER A 48 -10.89 -11.74 -10.36
CA SER A 48 -11.44 -10.39 -10.48
C SER A 48 -10.34 -9.44 -10.86
N THR A 49 -10.63 -8.54 -11.79
CA THR A 49 -9.68 -7.52 -12.26
C THR A 49 -9.79 -6.21 -11.49
N ASP A 50 -10.76 -6.08 -10.58
CA ASP A 50 -10.86 -4.93 -9.70
C ASP A 50 -9.64 -4.83 -8.79
N LYS A 51 -9.10 -3.61 -8.66
CA LYS A 51 -7.87 -3.36 -7.92
C LYS A 51 -8.16 -2.68 -6.59
N SER A 52 -7.71 -3.31 -5.51
CA SER A 52 -7.70 -2.69 -4.19
C SER A 52 -6.56 -1.69 -4.08
N VAL A 53 -6.87 -0.43 -3.83
CA VAL A 53 -5.88 0.64 -3.63
C VAL A 53 -4.97 0.36 -2.45
N TRP A 54 -5.50 -0.24 -1.38
CA TRP A 54 -4.68 -0.67 -0.24
C TRP A 54 -3.60 -1.68 -0.63
N MET A 55 -3.95 -2.64 -1.50
CA MET A 55 -3.01 -3.66 -1.94
C MET A 55 -1.96 -3.10 -2.89
N GLN A 56 -2.29 -2.12 -3.73
CA GLN A 56 -1.30 -1.42 -4.54
C GLN A 56 -0.22 -0.81 -3.65
N GLY A 57 -0.60 -0.01 -2.63
CA GLY A 57 0.35 0.62 -1.72
C GLY A 57 1.18 -0.38 -0.92
N ARG A 58 0.56 -1.47 -0.44
CA ARG A 58 1.26 -2.56 0.26
C ARG A 58 2.24 -3.29 -0.65
N CYS A 59 1.85 -3.58 -1.88
CA CYS A 59 2.71 -4.25 -2.84
C CYS A 59 3.92 -3.37 -3.18
N ALA A 60 3.69 -2.08 -3.44
CA ALA A 60 4.76 -1.11 -3.65
C ALA A 60 5.76 -1.10 -2.48
N TRP A 61 5.24 -0.97 -1.25
CA TRP A 61 6.07 -1.01 -0.06
C TRP A 61 6.84 -2.32 0.08
N THR A 62 6.19 -3.47 -0.13
CA THR A 62 6.81 -4.79 0.04
C THR A 62 8.00 -4.96 -0.91
N PHE A 63 7.84 -4.65 -2.19
CA PHE A 63 8.93 -4.80 -3.16
C PHE A 63 10.06 -3.81 -2.93
N ALA A 64 9.76 -2.56 -2.54
CA ALA A 64 10.79 -1.59 -2.15
C ALA A 64 11.52 -2.04 -0.89
N TYR A 65 10.80 -2.53 0.12
CA TYR A 65 11.40 -3.03 1.37
C TYR A 65 12.29 -4.26 1.15
N LEU A 66 11.91 -5.16 0.25
CA LEU A 66 12.77 -6.27 -0.16
C LEU A 66 14.09 -5.77 -0.76
N CYS A 67 14.05 -4.71 -1.58
CA CYS A 67 15.26 -4.08 -2.11
C CYS A 67 16.11 -3.47 -0.99
N HIS A 68 15.47 -2.85 0.00
CA HIS A 68 16.17 -2.28 1.16
C HIS A 68 16.90 -3.35 1.97
N VAL A 69 16.26 -4.49 2.22
CA VAL A 69 16.79 -5.55 3.11
C VAL A 69 17.76 -6.48 2.39
N TYR A 70 17.50 -6.82 1.13
CA TYR A 70 18.23 -7.86 0.41
C TYR A 70 19.06 -7.34 -0.77
N GLY A 71 19.10 -6.03 -0.96
CA GLY A 71 19.74 -5.39 -2.10
C GLY A 71 18.79 -5.16 -3.27
N ALA A 72 19.04 -4.09 -4.00
CA ALA A 72 18.19 -3.67 -5.10
C ALA A 72 18.19 -4.70 -6.24
N ARG A 73 16.97 -5.06 -6.69
CA ARG A 73 16.74 -5.87 -7.89
C ARG A 73 15.83 -5.12 -8.84
N THR A 74 16.19 -5.13 -10.12
CA THR A 74 15.47 -4.38 -11.16
C THR A 74 14.00 -4.75 -11.22
N GLU A 75 13.67 -6.05 -11.16
CA GLU A 75 12.30 -6.55 -11.21
C GLU A 75 11.47 -6.14 -9.98
N TRP A 76 12.06 -6.05 -8.80
CA TRP A 76 11.38 -5.61 -7.58
C TRP A 76 11.12 -4.11 -7.61
N LEU A 77 12.10 -3.32 -8.04
CA LEU A 77 11.91 -1.88 -8.22
C LEU A 77 10.87 -1.57 -9.28
N ALA A 78 10.88 -2.31 -10.39
CA ALA A 78 9.86 -2.16 -11.44
C ALA A 78 8.46 -2.50 -10.94
N ALA A 79 8.29 -3.57 -10.16
CA ALA A 79 7.02 -3.96 -9.56
C ALA A 79 6.51 -2.89 -8.56
N SER A 80 7.40 -2.40 -7.69
CA SER A 80 7.07 -1.30 -6.76
C SER A 80 6.64 -0.04 -7.51
N LYS A 81 7.45 0.37 -8.49
CA LYS A 81 7.17 1.57 -9.30
C LYS A 81 5.85 1.46 -10.06
N SER A 82 5.58 0.32 -10.68
CA SER A 82 4.32 0.09 -11.40
C SER A 82 3.10 0.30 -10.50
N CYS A 83 3.16 -0.16 -9.24
CA CYS A 83 2.09 0.10 -8.29
C CYS A 83 1.97 1.57 -7.90
N LEU A 84 3.10 2.27 -7.72
CA LEU A 84 3.11 3.69 -7.35
C LEU A 84 2.62 4.58 -8.48
N ASP A 85 3.02 4.30 -9.72
CA ASP A 85 2.55 5.01 -10.90
C ASP A 85 1.04 4.82 -11.08
N PHE A 86 0.55 3.60 -10.96
CA PHE A 86 -0.88 3.30 -11.02
C PHE A 86 -1.68 4.03 -9.93
N LEU A 87 -1.14 4.10 -8.72
CA LEU A 87 -1.76 4.84 -7.61
C LEU A 87 -1.85 6.34 -7.90
N GLU A 88 -0.75 6.94 -8.36
CA GLU A 88 -0.67 8.37 -8.65
C GLU A 88 -1.59 8.77 -9.80
N GLU A 89 -1.64 7.96 -10.85
CA GLU A 89 -2.39 8.28 -12.07
C GLU A 89 -3.89 8.05 -11.90
N HIS A 90 -4.28 6.96 -11.24
CA HIS A 90 -5.66 6.48 -11.27
C HIS A 90 -6.39 6.47 -9.92
N CYS A 91 -5.66 6.49 -8.80
CA CYS A 91 -6.30 6.21 -7.51
C CYS A 91 -6.56 7.45 -6.65
N ILE A 92 -6.16 8.64 -7.11
CA ILE A 92 -6.35 9.90 -6.38
C ILE A 92 -7.59 10.62 -6.87
N ASN A 93 -8.55 10.85 -5.97
CA ASN A 93 -9.71 11.69 -6.20
C ASN A 93 -9.34 13.17 -6.02
N ARG A 94 -8.91 13.80 -7.11
CA ARG A 94 -8.43 15.19 -7.09
C ARG A 94 -9.55 16.20 -6.81
N GLU A 95 -10.78 15.85 -7.11
CA GLU A 95 -11.97 16.69 -6.84
C GLU A 95 -12.40 16.65 -5.38
N ALA A 96 -12.01 15.60 -4.64
CA ALA A 96 -12.30 15.46 -3.22
C ALA A 96 -11.02 15.55 -2.36
N GLY A 97 -10.26 16.64 -2.52
CA GLY A 97 -9.12 16.94 -1.65
C GLY A 97 -7.97 15.93 -1.72
N ASN A 98 -7.78 15.29 -2.88
CA ASN A 98 -6.77 14.26 -3.12
C ASN A 98 -6.92 12.99 -2.25
N ARG A 99 -8.15 12.69 -1.77
CA ARG A 99 -8.45 11.43 -1.12
C ARG A 99 -8.20 10.26 -2.09
N LEU A 100 -7.67 9.15 -1.58
CA LEU A 100 -7.52 7.97 -2.41
C LEU A 100 -8.79 7.11 -2.40
N TYR A 101 -9.14 6.56 -3.56
CA TYR A 101 -10.20 5.58 -3.67
C TYR A 101 -9.86 4.31 -2.86
N PHE A 102 -10.86 3.47 -2.63
CA PHE A 102 -10.66 2.16 -1.99
C PHE A 102 -10.51 1.04 -3.03
N THR A 103 -11.30 1.10 -4.09
CA THR A 103 -11.28 0.13 -5.18
C THR A 103 -11.50 0.85 -6.51
N VAL A 104 -10.77 0.41 -7.52
CA VAL A 104 -10.86 0.90 -8.91
C VAL A 104 -10.93 -0.29 -9.87
N THR A 105 -11.39 -0.05 -11.11
CA THR A 105 -11.32 -1.06 -12.18
C THR A 105 -9.88 -1.35 -12.59
N ALA A 106 -9.66 -2.34 -13.45
CA ALA A 106 -8.33 -2.65 -13.97
C ALA A 106 -7.65 -1.46 -14.63
N ASP A 107 -8.42 -0.65 -15.38
CA ASP A 107 -7.98 0.56 -16.08
C ASP A 107 -8.07 1.84 -15.22
N GLY A 108 -8.28 1.71 -13.91
CA GLY A 108 -8.21 2.80 -12.96
C GLY A 108 -9.47 3.64 -12.77
N LYS A 109 -10.63 3.25 -13.32
CA LYS A 109 -11.89 3.97 -13.08
C LYS A 109 -12.38 3.74 -11.65
N PRO A 110 -12.88 4.78 -10.96
CA PRO A 110 -13.36 4.67 -9.59
C PRO A 110 -14.54 3.70 -9.44
N LEU A 111 -14.43 2.78 -8.47
CA LEU A 111 -15.53 1.88 -8.10
C LEU A 111 -16.04 2.17 -6.70
N ARG A 112 -15.14 2.48 -5.76
CA ARG A 112 -15.52 2.65 -4.36
C ARG A 112 -14.64 3.66 -3.65
N GLN A 113 -15.28 4.56 -2.91
CA GLN A 113 -14.68 5.44 -1.92
C GLN A 113 -15.00 4.92 -0.51
N ARG A 114 -14.08 5.09 0.43
CA ARG A 114 -14.31 4.80 1.86
C ARG A 114 -13.97 6.00 2.72
N ARG A 115 -14.65 6.10 3.88
CA ARG A 115 -14.37 7.10 4.92
C ARG A 115 -13.07 6.83 5.68
N TYR A 116 -12.57 5.61 5.67
CA TYR A 116 -11.27 5.30 6.26
C TYR A 116 -10.14 5.73 5.33
N CYS A 117 -9.15 6.41 5.87
CA CYS A 117 -8.01 6.97 5.13
C CYS A 117 -6.77 6.06 5.10
N PHE A 118 -6.97 4.74 5.20
CA PHE A 118 -5.85 3.79 5.15
C PHE A 118 -5.21 3.69 3.76
N SER A 119 -5.94 4.04 2.71
CA SER A 119 -5.37 4.13 1.35
C SER A 119 -4.25 5.14 1.30
N GLU A 120 -4.46 6.31 1.92
CA GLU A 120 -3.48 7.39 2.05
C GLU A 120 -2.23 6.90 2.82
N GLY A 121 -2.43 6.18 3.92
CA GLY A 121 -1.35 5.59 4.70
C GLY A 121 -0.51 4.60 3.90
N PHE A 122 -1.14 3.69 3.15
CA PHE A 122 -0.41 2.72 2.32
C PHE A 122 0.27 3.36 1.10
N TYR A 123 -0.34 4.38 0.51
CA TYR A 123 0.30 5.16 -0.53
C TYR A 123 1.53 5.91 0.02
N CYS A 124 1.43 6.48 1.23
CA CYS A 124 2.54 7.13 1.92
C CYS A 124 3.73 6.18 2.11
N ILE A 125 3.53 5.02 2.74
CA ILE A 125 4.63 4.09 3.03
C ILE A 125 5.25 3.49 1.77
N GLY A 126 4.46 3.22 0.72
CA GLY A 126 4.97 2.75 -0.56
C GLY A 126 5.94 3.76 -1.19
N ASN A 127 5.55 5.04 -1.23
CA ASN A 127 6.40 6.11 -1.74
C ASN A 127 7.63 6.37 -0.85
N ALA A 128 7.47 6.38 0.48
CA ALA A 128 8.57 6.58 1.42
C ALA A 128 9.64 5.51 1.28
N GLU A 129 9.26 4.23 1.25
CA GLU A 129 10.20 3.12 1.10
C GLU A 129 10.89 3.12 -0.27
N TYR A 130 10.14 3.43 -1.34
CA TYR A 130 10.72 3.54 -2.69
C TYR A 130 11.73 4.67 -2.77
N TYR A 131 11.46 5.83 -2.14
CA TYR A 131 12.42 6.91 -2.00
C TYR A 131 13.68 6.45 -1.24
N GLY A 132 13.52 5.74 -0.13
CA GLY A 132 14.65 5.24 0.68
C GLY A 132 15.64 4.37 -0.11
N VAL A 133 15.13 3.63 -1.11
CA VAL A 133 15.97 2.78 -1.96
C VAL A 133 16.53 3.52 -3.18
N THR A 134 15.78 4.45 -3.77
CA THR A 134 16.10 5.06 -5.07
C THR A 134 16.64 6.47 -4.98
N GLY A 135 16.38 7.20 -3.88
CA GLY A 135 16.68 8.61 -3.70
C GLY A 135 15.86 9.56 -4.58
N GLN A 136 14.83 9.08 -5.28
CA GLN A 136 13.99 9.89 -6.17
C GLN A 136 13.06 10.80 -5.37
N ARG A 137 13.38 12.08 -5.27
CA ARG A 137 12.73 13.07 -4.38
C ARG A 137 11.24 13.22 -4.59
N GLU A 138 10.74 13.02 -5.80
CA GLU A 138 9.31 13.08 -6.08
C GLU A 138 8.49 12.11 -5.21
N HIS A 139 9.03 10.92 -4.92
CA HIS A 139 8.38 9.94 -4.04
C HIS A 139 8.38 10.39 -2.58
N LEU A 140 9.42 11.08 -2.11
CA LEU A 140 9.41 11.69 -0.77
C LEU A 140 8.32 12.76 -0.66
N GLU A 141 8.18 13.60 -1.67
CA GLU A 141 7.15 14.65 -1.70
C GLU A 141 5.74 14.06 -1.73
N ARG A 142 5.53 13.00 -2.53
CA ARG A 142 4.26 12.25 -2.55
C ARG A 142 3.94 11.64 -1.19
N ALA A 143 4.94 11.01 -0.55
CA ALA A 143 4.79 10.43 0.79
C ALA A 143 4.41 11.48 1.83
N ARG A 144 5.08 12.63 1.85
CA ARG A 144 4.79 13.73 2.78
C ARG A 144 3.39 14.28 2.60
N ARG A 145 2.99 14.62 1.37
CA ARG A 145 1.62 15.10 1.10
C ARG A 145 0.55 14.11 1.55
N ALA A 146 0.79 12.81 1.31
CA ALA A 146 -0.13 11.77 1.75
C ALA A 146 -0.17 11.62 3.27
N TYR A 147 0.98 11.77 3.94
CA TYR A 147 1.06 11.75 5.39
C TYR A 147 0.31 12.91 6.02
N ASP A 148 0.51 14.14 5.51
CA ASP A 148 -0.17 15.33 6.01
C ASP A 148 -1.69 15.17 5.88
N LEU A 149 -2.18 14.77 4.71
CA LEU A 149 -3.61 14.49 4.50
C LEU A 149 -4.12 13.39 5.46
N TYR A 150 -3.35 12.29 5.61
CA TYR A 150 -3.70 11.21 6.51
C TYR A 150 -3.77 11.67 7.97
N TRP A 151 -2.82 12.49 8.38
CA TRP A 151 -2.77 13.10 9.71
C TRP A 151 -3.97 14.00 9.96
N ASP A 152 -4.23 14.95 9.08
CA ASP A 152 -5.30 15.94 9.20
C ASP A 152 -6.69 15.30 9.28
N LEU A 153 -6.96 14.31 8.42
CA LEU A 153 -8.21 13.53 8.42
C LEU A 153 -8.46 12.80 9.75
N ASN A 154 -7.41 12.44 10.48
CA ASN A 154 -7.53 11.75 11.76
C ASN A 154 -7.51 12.73 12.95
N HIS A 155 -7.23 14.03 12.72
CA HIS A 155 -7.15 15.06 13.75
C HIS A 155 -8.16 16.19 13.58
N GLY A 156 -9.27 15.93 12.92
CA GLY A 156 -10.43 16.83 12.89
C GLY A 156 -10.71 17.53 11.57
N MET A 157 -9.92 17.29 10.55
CA MET A 157 -10.27 17.74 9.19
C MET A 157 -11.56 17.04 8.73
N ALA A 158 -12.49 17.84 8.19
CA ALA A 158 -13.68 17.30 7.55
C ALA A 158 -13.31 16.49 6.31
N ASP A 159 -13.90 15.28 6.15
CA ASP A 159 -13.62 14.44 4.99
C ASP A 159 -14.13 15.11 3.69
N PRO A 160 -13.25 15.50 2.76
CA PRO A 160 -13.64 16.17 1.51
C PRO A 160 -14.54 15.32 0.61
N THR A 161 -14.62 14.02 0.83
CA THR A 161 -15.53 13.13 0.08
C THR A 161 -16.99 13.26 0.53
N GLY A 162 -17.27 14.00 1.60
CA GLY A 162 -18.60 14.12 2.18
C GLY A 162 -19.12 12.86 2.89
N LEU A 163 -18.30 11.82 3.00
CA LEU A 163 -18.66 10.59 3.70
C LEU A 163 -18.66 10.83 5.21
N GLY A 164 -19.82 10.87 5.80
CA GLY A 164 -20.00 11.02 7.25
C GLY A 164 -19.46 9.84 8.07
N PRO A 165 -19.46 9.96 9.42
CA PRO A 165 -18.96 8.92 10.30
C PRO A 165 -19.78 7.61 10.16
N LYS A 166 -19.14 6.48 10.43
CA LYS A 166 -19.78 5.16 10.38
C LYS A 166 -20.77 4.94 11.53
N THR A 167 -20.52 5.58 12.65
CA THR A 167 -21.33 5.44 13.87
C THR A 167 -21.88 6.80 14.28
N ILE A 168 -22.99 6.79 14.99
CA ILE A 168 -23.61 7.97 15.55
C ILE A 168 -22.91 8.28 16.89
N PRO A 169 -22.15 9.38 17.01
CA PRO A 169 -21.33 9.66 18.20
C PRO A 169 -22.16 9.79 19.49
N GLN A 170 -23.40 10.26 19.36
CA GLN A 170 -24.31 10.47 20.50
C GLN A 170 -24.76 9.16 21.17
N THR A 171 -24.83 8.08 20.38
CA THR A 171 -25.29 6.78 20.86
C THR A 171 -24.20 5.75 20.97
N ARG A 172 -23.10 5.94 20.28
CA ARG A 172 -21.94 5.06 20.32
C ARG A 172 -20.67 5.85 20.50
N THR A 173 -20.27 5.99 21.74
CA THR A 173 -18.95 6.52 22.12
C THR A 173 -17.89 5.43 21.98
N GLY A 174 -16.74 5.76 21.48
CA GLY A 174 -15.60 4.85 21.41
C GLY A 174 -14.60 5.28 20.35
N ARG A 175 -13.32 5.05 20.65
CA ARG A 175 -12.23 5.29 19.71
C ARG A 175 -11.72 3.97 19.19
N SER A 176 -11.57 3.89 17.87
CA SER A 176 -10.95 2.71 17.23
C SER A 176 -9.45 2.73 17.46
N PHE A 177 -8.87 1.62 17.90
CA PHE A 177 -7.42 1.46 18.02
C PHE A 177 -6.74 1.33 16.65
N GLY A 178 -7.47 1.01 15.59
CA GLY A 178 -6.92 0.81 14.26
C GLY A 178 -6.19 2.02 13.68
N VAL A 179 -6.71 3.22 13.91
CA VAL A 179 -6.10 4.47 13.42
C VAL A 179 -4.75 4.75 14.12
N PRO A 180 -4.65 4.78 15.46
CA PRO A 180 -3.35 4.97 16.12
C PRO A 180 -2.30 3.92 15.74
N MET A 181 -2.71 2.66 15.60
CA MET A 181 -1.81 1.59 15.19
C MET A 181 -1.22 1.82 13.79
N ILE A 182 -2.04 2.22 12.84
CA ILE A 182 -1.57 2.48 11.47
C ILE A 182 -0.76 3.76 11.40
N ILE A 183 -1.15 4.83 12.10
CA ILE A 183 -0.37 6.08 12.17
C ILE A 183 1.05 5.82 12.69
N LEU A 184 1.21 5.07 13.78
CA LEU A 184 2.53 4.73 14.32
C LEU A 184 3.38 3.99 13.29
N ASN A 185 2.80 3.03 12.56
CA ASN A 185 3.51 2.29 11.51
C ASN A 185 3.92 3.22 10.35
N VAL A 186 2.98 4.02 9.83
CA VAL A 186 3.23 4.95 8.72
C VAL A 186 4.31 5.97 9.08
N THR A 187 4.22 6.55 10.28
CA THR A 187 5.24 7.47 10.80
C THR A 187 6.61 6.81 10.90
N GLY A 188 6.68 5.58 11.43
CA GLY A 188 7.92 4.84 11.55
C GLY A 188 8.57 4.52 10.19
N VAL A 189 7.79 4.30 9.14
CA VAL A 189 8.33 4.12 7.78
C VAL A 189 8.83 5.44 7.20
N LEU A 190 8.10 6.54 7.38
CA LEU A 190 8.47 7.86 6.84
C LEU A 190 9.72 8.46 7.51
N LEU A 191 10.02 8.08 8.74
CA LEU A 191 11.19 8.57 9.51
C LEU A 191 12.49 7.80 9.24
N ARG A 192 12.45 6.69 8.54
CA ARG A 192 13.64 5.91 8.12
C ARG A 192 14.31 6.51 6.91
#